data_0dcb23b0e663c586760b452510386827
#
_entry.id   0dcb23b0e663c586760b452510386827
#
_cell.length_a   1.000
_cell.length_b   1.000
_cell.length_c   1.000
_cell.angle_alpha   90.00
_cell.angle_beta   90.00
_cell.angle_gamma   90.00
#
_symmetry.space_group_name_H-M   'P 1'
#
loop_
_entity.id
_entity.type
_entity.pdbx_description
1 polymer ?
#
loop_
_entity_poly.entity_id
_entity_poly.type
_entity_poly.pdbx_seq_one_letter_code
_entity_poly.pdbx_strand_id
1 'polypeptide(L)'
;SSVSGNALRLTQNIPDDKQSDTLDAIKDGSTTVDANTGGGANPSAWTNWAYSKAGHNTAEITFEYATEQQLGQIVMYFFRDSNAVRFPDAGKTKIQISADGKNWTDLAATETIAAQESSDRVKPYTYDFAPVGATFVKVTVTNADTTTPSGVVCAGLTEIELKTATSKFVTNTSAALSSLTVNGTKVSDSVLAAGSYNTPAIIADVKAEGEGNASVTVLPAHDNVIRVITE
;
A
#
# COMPACT_ATOMS: atom_id res chain seq x y z
N SER A 1 6.50 -5.00 -5.04
CA SER A 1 5.54 -5.04 -6.16
C SER A 1 4.11 -4.91 -5.64
N SER A 2 3.19 -4.37 -6.47
CA SER A 2 1.76 -4.32 -6.13
C SER A 2 1.11 -5.68 -6.33
N VAL A 3 0.17 -6.03 -5.44
CA VAL A 3 -0.67 -7.24 -5.53
C VAL A 3 -2.15 -6.90 -5.71
N SER A 4 -2.51 -5.64 -5.90
CA SER A 4 -3.91 -5.20 -6.03
C SER A 4 -4.65 -5.92 -7.17
N GLY A 5 -4.00 -6.05 -8.34
CA GLY A 5 -4.53 -6.77 -9.49
C GLY A 5 -4.76 -8.26 -9.27
N ASN A 6 -4.18 -8.86 -8.22
CA ASN A 6 -4.34 -10.28 -7.86
C ASN A 6 -5.52 -10.51 -6.90
N ALA A 7 -6.26 -9.47 -6.52
CA ALA A 7 -7.42 -9.63 -5.66
C ALA A 7 -8.46 -10.56 -6.32
N LEU A 8 -8.90 -11.57 -5.55
CA LEU A 8 -9.94 -12.49 -5.96
C LEU A 8 -11.27 -11.76 -6.16
N ARG A 9 -11.56 -10.82 -5.26
CA ARG A 9 -12.75 -9.99 -5.29
C ARG A 9 -12.46 -8.60 -4.75
N LEU A 10 -13.13 -7.62 -5.36
CA LEU A 10 -13.16 -6.23 -4.92
C LEU A 10 -14.61 -5.85 -4.64
N THR A 11 -14.88 -5.30 -3.45
CA THR A 11 -16.21 -4.88 -3.04
C THR A 11 -16.19 -3.49 -2.43
N GLN A 12 -17.34 -2.83 -2.41
CA GLN A 12 -17.54 -1.54 -1.76
C GLN A 12 -18.86 -1.55 -0.97
N ASN A 13 -18.96 -0.65 0.02
CA ASN A 13 -20.20 -0.48 0.78
C ASN A 13 -21.23 0.42 0.09
N ILE A 14 -20.92 0.95 -1.10
CA ILE A 14 -21.83 1.79 -1.89
C ILE A 14 -22.90 0.90 -2.54
N PRO A 15 -24.19 1.14 -2.28
CA PRO A 15 -25.28 0.39 -2.93
C PRO A 15 -25.26 0.59 -4.46
N ASP A 16 -25.73 -0.42 -5.20
CA ASP A 16 -25.68 -0.42 -6.66
C ASP A 16 -26.36 0.79 -7.30
N ASP A 17 -27.45 1.27 -6.73
CA ASP A 17 -28.18 2.46 -7.19
C ASP A 17 -27.46 3.80 -6.88
N LYS A 18 -26.37 3.76 -6.15
CA LYS A 18 -25.52 4.90 -5.77
C LYS A 18 -24.09 4.78 -6.30
N GLN A 19 -23.81 3.77 -7.09
CA GLN A 19 -22.52 3.67 -7.79
C GLN A 19 -22.55 4.60 -9.00
N SER A 20 -21.45 5.34 -9.19
CA SER A 20 -21.31 6.30 -10.30
C SER A 20 -20.20 5.92 -11.28
N ASP A 21 -19.25 5.11 -10.86
CA ASP A 21 -18.01 4.83 -11.59
C ASP A 21 -17.56 3.38 -11.41
N THR A 22 -16.51 3.01 -12.13
CA THR A 22 -16.02 1.64 -12.19
C THR A 22 -15.11 1.31 -11.01
N LEU A 23 -15.52 0.38 -10.15
CA LEU A 23 -14.72 -0.05 -9.00
C LEU A 23 -13.40 -0.73 -9.44
N ASP A 24 -13.41 -1.50 -10.53
CA ASP A 24 -12.22 -2.21 -11.02
C ASP A 24 -11.10 -1.28 -11.52
N ALA A 25 -11.39 0.00 -11.80
CA ALA A 25 -10.39 1.00 -12.18
C ALA A 25 -9.28 1.18 -11.12
N ILE A 26 -9.58 0.92 -9.84
CA ILE A 26 -8.59 1.13 -8.76
C ILE A 26 -7.59 -0.01 -8.59
N LYS A 27 -7.57 -1.00 -9.45
CA LYS A 27 -6.62 -2.13 -9.44
C LYS A 27 -6.09 -2.50 -10.83
N ASP A 28 -6.29 -1.64 -11.81
CA ASP A 28 -5.93 -1.90 -13.22
C ASP A 28 -4.48 -1.52 -13.56
N GLY A 29 -3.76 -0.93 -12.62
CA GLY A 29 -2.37 -0.49 -12.76
C GLY A 29 -2.24 0.92 -13.35
N SER A 30 -3.34 1.63 -13.62
CA SER A 30 -3.31 2.99 -14.16
C SER A 30 -3.39 4.02 -13.02
N THR A 31 -2.37 4.86 -12.93
CA THR A 31 -2.33 5.96 -11.96
C THR A 31 -2.77 7.30 -12.56
N THR A 32 -3.27 7.31 -13.78
CA THR A 32 -3.67 8.51 -14.50
C THR A 32 -5.19 8.65 -14.55
N VAL A 33 -5.66 9.87 -14.74
CA VAL A 33 -7.07 10.18 -14.93
C VAL A 33 -7.25 10.89 -16.26
N ASP A 34 -8.28 10.50 -17.01
CA ASP A 34 -8.57 11.09 -18.31
C ASP A 34 -8.95 12.58 -18.20
N ALA A 35 -8.63 13.35 -19.22
CA ALA A 35 -8.88 14.79 -19.27
C ALA A 35 -10.37 15.16 -19.11
N ASN A 36 -11.27 14.26 -19.49
CA ASN A 36 -12.73 14.47 -19.49
C ASN A 36 -13.43 13.91 -18.23
N THR A 37 -12.70 13.62 -17.15
CA THR A 37 -13.29 13.21 -15.87
C THR A 37 -14.13 14.32 -15.29
N GLY A 38 -15.45 14.17 -15.28
CA GLY A 38 -16.34 15.14 -14.66
C GLY A 38 -17.78 15.15 -15.17
N GLY A 39 -18.18 14.22 -16.01
CA GLY A 39 -19.55 14.19 -16.54
C GLY A 39 -19.95 12.81 -17.06
N GLY A 40 -20.38 11.91 -16.19
CA GLY A 40 -20.82 10.56 -16.52
C GLY A 40 -19.89 9.49 -15.99
N ALA A 41 -20.26 8.21 -16.15
CA ALA A 41 -19.45 7.08 -15.69
C ALA A 41 -18.04 7.16 -16.29
N ASN A 42 -17.03 7.20 -15.42
CA ASN A 42 -15.63 7.26 -15.81
C ASN A 42 -15.00 5.88 -15.73
N PRO A 43 -14.62 5.27 -16.86
CA PRO A 43 -14.02 3.94 -16.85
C PRO A 43 -12.60 3.90 -16.26
N SER A 44 -11.92 5.05 -16.16
CA SER A 44 -10.52 5.16 -15.69
C SER A 44 -10.38 5.57 -14.23
N ALA A 45 -11.47 5.69 -13.48
CA ALA A 45 -11.42 6.07 -12.08
C ALA A 45 -12.67 5.62 -11.32
N TRP A 46 -12.54 5.54 -10.02
CA TRP A 46 -13.64 5.34 -9.08
C TRP A 46 -13.94 6.64 -8.33
N THR A 47 -15.22 6.91 -8.07
CA THR A 47 -15.64 7.98 -7.15
C THR A 47 -16.79 7.50 -6.27
N ASN A 48 -16.96 8.14 -5.12
CA ASN A 48 -18.17 7.99 -4.30
C ASN A 48 -19.19 9.12 -4.54
N TRP A 49 -19.21 9.74 -5.73
CA TRP A 49 -20.00 10.95 -6.02
C TRP A 49 -21.49 10.78 -5.74
N ALA A 50 -22.16 9.76 -6.30
CA ALA A 50 -23.59 9.58 -6.12
C ALA A 50 -23.94 9.23 -4.66
N TYR A 51 -23.06 8.52 -3.97
CA TYR A 51 -23.17 8.20 -2.56
C TYR A 51 -23.02 9.45 -1.68
N SER A 52 -22.05 10.31 -2.01
CA SER A 52 -21.86 11.60 -1.36
C SER A 52 -23.05 12.57 -1.59
N LYS A 53 -23.58 12.58 -2.81
CA LYS A 53 -24.79 13.35 -3.13
C LYS A 53 -26.01 12.90 -2.33
N ALA A 54 -26.06 11.64 -1.91
CA ALA A 54 -27.08 11.08 -1.02
C ALA A 54 -26.82 11.37 0.47
N GLY A 55 -25.79 12.16 0.80
CA GLY A 55 -25.49 12.60 2.18
C GLY A 55 -24.45 11.76 2.93
N HIS A 56 -23.75 10.85 2.24
CA HIS A 56 -22.71 10.02 2.84
C HIS A 56 -21.34 10.63 2.55
N ASN A 57 -20.50 10.80 3.56
CA ASN A 57 -19.18 11.41 3.40
C ASN A 57 -18.02 10.41 3.52
N THR A 58 -18.32 9.13 3.69
CA THR A 58 -17.34 8.04 3.76
C THR A 58 -17.72 6.90 2.83
N ALA A 59 -16.72 6.22 2.26
CA ALA A 59 -16.91 4.99 1.50
C ALA A 59 -15.87 3.96 1.90
N GLU A 60 -16.25 2.68 1.90
CA GLU A 60 -15.38 1.55 2.19
C GLU A 60 -15.14 0.71 0.93
N ILE A 61 -13.90 0.31 0.71
CA ILE A 61 -13.48 -0.57 -0.36
C ILE A 61 -12.74 -1.74 0.27
N THR A 62 -13.07 -2.97 -0.12
CA THR A 62 -12.46 -4.18 0.42
C THR A 62 -11.85 -5.03 -0.69
N PHE A 63 -10.57 -5.34 -0.53
CA PHE A 63 -9.83 -6.33 -1.33
C PHE A 63 -9.88 -7.66 -0.60
N GLU A 64 -10.24 -8.73 -1.31
CA GLU A 64 -10.21 -10.12 -0.84
C GLU A 64 -9.23 -10.91 -1.69
N TYR A 65 -8.36 -11.67 -1.05
CA TYR A 65 -7.37 -12.52 -1.70
C TYR A 65 -7.67 -14.00 -1.45
N ALA A 66 -7.30 -14.86 -2.40
CA ALA A 66 -7.43 -16.31 -2.26
C ALA A 66 -6.49 -16.86 -1.17
N THR A 67 -5.36 -16.19 -0.91
CA THR A 67 -4.37 -16.55 0.10
C THR A 67 -3.87 -15.29 0.80
N GLU A 68 -3.34 -15.45 2.00
CA GLU A 68 -2.74 -14.37 2.75
C GLU A 68 -1.64 -13.65 1.94
N GLN A 69 -1.71 -12.33 1.88
CA GLN A 69 -0.69 -11.46 1.30
C GLN A 69 0.15 -10.84 2.40
N GLN A 70 1.45 -10.80 2.19
CA GLN A 70 2.39 -10.14 3.10
C GLN A 70 2.61 -8.70 2.64
N LEU A 71 1.98 -7.75 3.32
CA LEU A 71 1.93 -6.36 2.93
C LEU A 71 2.84 -5.48 3.81
N GLY A 72 3.37 -4.40 3.26
CA GLY A 72 4.21 -3.43 3.97
C GLY A 72 3.95 -1.98 3.59
N GLN A 73 3.19 -1.73 2.53
CA GLN A 73 2.85 -0.39 2.08
C GLN A 73 1.55 -0.41 1.28
N ILE A 74 0.77 0.64 1.40
CA ILE A 74 -0.35 0.95 0.49
C ILE A 74 -0.11 2.31 -0.13
N VAL A 75 -0.31 2.45 -1.45
CA VAL A 75 -0.31 3.74 -2.13
C VAL A 75 -1.66 3.94 -2.78
N MET A 76 -2.31 5.07 -2.46
CA MET A 76 -3.59 5.45 -3.01
C MET A 76 -3.39 6.66 -3.91
N TYR A 77 -3.81 6.56 -5.16
CA TYR A 77 -3.73 7.65 -6.13
C TYR A 77 -5.07 8.35 -6.18
N PHE A 78 -5.21 9.37 -5.36
CA PHE A 78 -6.39 10.24 -5.38
C PHE A 78 -6.33 11.20 -6.53
N PHE A 79 -7.48 11.52 -7.12
CA PHE A 79 -7.56 12.57 -8.13
C PHE A 79 -8.52 13.69 -7.72
N ARG A 80 -8.41 14.83 -8.41
CA ARG A 80 -9.35 15.95 -8.29
C ARG A 80 -9.86 16.38 -9.66
N ASP A 81 -11.05 16.97 -9.66
CA ASP A 81 -11.62 17.65 -10.81
C ASP A 81 -11.98 19.10 -10.48
N SER A 82 -12.54 19.82 -11.44
CA SER A 82 -12.99 21.21 -11.25
C SER A 82 -14.35 21.31 -10.55
N ASN A 83 -15.08 20.21 -10.37
CA ASN A 83 -16.49 20.23 -9.98
C ASN A 83 -16.75 19.66 -8.57
N ALA A 84 -16.51 18.37 -8.33
CA ALA A 84 -16.92 17.68 -7.11
C ALA A 84 -15.80 16.93 -6.41
N VAL A 85 -14.87 16.33 -7.18
CA VAL A 85 -13.81 15.46 -6.64
C VAL A 85 -12.70 16.27 -6.01
N ARG A 86 -12.35 15.97 -4.78
CA ARG A 86 -11.29 16.63 -4.01
C ARG A 86 -10.35 15.61 -3.40
N PHE A 87 -9.11 16.03 -3.22
CA PHE A 87 -8.15 15.26 -2.42
C PHE A 87 -8.62 15.23 -0.97
N PRO A 88 -8.71 14.05 -0.33
CA PRO A 88 -8.98 13.96 1.10
C PRO A 88 -7.94 14.75 1.91
N ASP A 89 -8.37 15.31 3.03
CA ASP A 89 -7.44 15.90 3.99
C ASP A 89 -6.62 14.80 4.68
N ALA A 90 -5.47 15.17 5.24
CA ALA A 90 -4.62 14.25 6.00
C ALA A 90 -5.41 13.57 7.13
N GLY A 91 -5.17 12.28 7.33
CA GLY A 91 -5.86 11.48 8.35
C GLY A 91 -7.30 11.10 8.00
N LYS A 92 -7.77 11.35 6.79
CA LYS A 92 -9.13 10.99 6.34
C LYS A 92 -9.25 9.56 5.77
N THR A 93 -8.18 8.80 5.82
CA THR A 93 -8.16 7.40 5.39
C THR A 93 -7.93 6.49 6.59
N LYS A 94 -8.75 5.45 6.71
CA LYS A 94 -8.57 4.37 7.68
C LYS A 94 -8.29 3.08 6.93
N ILE A 95 -7.32 2.31 7.40
CA ILE A 95 -6.97 1.01 6.82
C ILE A 95 -7.21 -0.06 7.89
N GLN A 96 -7.86 -1.14 7.50
CA GLN A 96 -8.11 -2.31 8.34
C GLN A 96 -7.72 -3.58 7.59
N ILE A 97 -7.27 -4.57 8.32
CA ILE A 97 -6.94 -5.89 7.81
C ILE A 97 -7.76 -6.95 8.52
N SER A 98 -7.95 -8.09 7.84
CA SER A 98 -8.62 -9.25 8.41
C SER A 98 -8.10 -10.54 7.77
N ALA A 99 -8.10 -11.62 8.53
CA ALA A 99 -7.84 -12.97 8.02
C ALA A 99 -9.12 -13.66 7.51
N ASP A 100 -10.30 -13.28 8.00
CA ASP A 100 -11.56 -13.97 7.79
C ASP A 100 -12.68 -13.08 7.20
N GLY A 101 -12.41 -11.80 6.97
CA GLY A 101 -13.37 -10.82 6.47
C GLY A 101 -14.46 -10.41 7.48
N LYS A 102 -14.37 -10.86 8.73
CA LYS A 102 -15.35 -10.61 9.80
C LYS A 102 -14.72 -9.85 10.97
N ASN A 103 -13.56 -10.30 11.40
CA ASN A 103 -12.81 -9.70 12.50
C ASN A 103 -11.77 -8.75 11.92
N TRP A 104 -11.94 -7.43 12.14
CA TRP A 104 -11.12 -6.39 11.55
C TRP A 104 -10.19 -5.76 12.59
N THR A 105 -8.94 -5.58 12.22
CA THR A 105 -7.92 -4.89 13.03
C THR A 105 -7.50 -3.62 12.31
N ASP A 106 -7.47 -2.52 13.04
CA ASP A 106 -6.95 -1.24 12.53
C ASP A 106 -5.46 -1.35 12.27
N LEU A 107 -5.03 -0.94 11.09
CA LEU A 107 -3.62 -0.94 10.72
C LEU A 107 -3.00 0.41 11.08
N ALA A 108 -2.04 0.38 11.99
CA ALA A 108 -1.24 1.56 12.30
C ALA A 108 -0.26 1.83 11.15
N ALA A 109 -0.52 2.88 10.38
CA ALA A 109 0.30 3.29 9.24
C ALA A 109 0.77 4.74 9.38
N THR A 110 1.96 5.02 8.87
CA THR A 110 2.46 6.39 8.69
C THR A 110 2.00 6.91 7.35
N GLU A 111 1.18 7.95 7.35
CA GLU A 111 0.70 8.61 6.14
C GLU A 111 1.75 9.61 5.63
N THR A 112 2.06 9.54 4.36
CA THR A 112 2.87 10.52 3.64
C THR A 112 2.10 11.00 2.42
N ILE A 113 1.82 12.29 2.35
CA ILE A 113 1.11 12.90 1.22
C ILE A 113 2.14 13.64 0.37
N ALA A 114 2.25 13.27 -0.91
CA ALA A 114 3.16 13.92 -1.83
C ALA A 114 2.86 15.44 -1.94
N ALA A 115 3.90 16.24 -2.13
CA ALA A 115 3.73 17.65 -2.45
C ALA A 115 2.86 17.81 -3.71
N GLN A 116 2.11 18.88 -3.79
CA GLN A 116 1.17 19.11 -4.87
C GLN A 116 1.53 20.40 -5.61
N GLU A 117 1.65 20.29 -6.93
CA GLU A 117 1.65 21.43 -7.83
C GLU A 117 0.20 21.80 -8.20
N SER A 118 -0.01 23.06 -8.56
CA SER A 118 -1.35 23.56 -8.91
C SER A 118 -1.97 22.86 -10.14
N SER A 119 -1.13 22.29 -11.00
CA SER A 119 -1.53 21.55 -12.21
C SER A 119 -1.83 20.07 -11.94
N ASP A 120 -1.42 19.52 -10.79
CA ASP A 120 -1.56 18.10 -10.52
C ASP A 120 -3.02 17.71 -10.39
N ARG A 121 -3.44 16.74 -11.19
CA ARG A 121 -4.78 16.15 -11.11
C ARG A 121 -4.82 14.88 -10.28
N VAL A 122 -3.71 14.19 -10.15
CA VAL A 122 -3.56 12.97 -9.35
C VAL A 122 -2.46 13.16 -8.32
N LYS A 123 -2.66 12.61 -7.13
CA LYS A 123 -1.75 12.73 -6.00
C LYS A 123 -1.63 11.41 -5.24
N PRO A 124 -0.44 10.83 -5.10
CA PRO A 124 -0.24 9.64 -4.30
C PRO A 124 -0.24 9.98 -2.80
N TYR A 125 -0.99 9.17 -2.06
CA TYR A 125 -0.98 9.09 -0.60
C TYR A 125 -0.37 7.75 -0.22
N THR A 126 0.76 7.77 0.47
CA THR A 126 1.50 6.58 0.86
C THR A 126 1.28 6.28 2.33
N TYR A 127 0.99 5.02 2.63
CA TYR A 127 0.77 4.48 3.97
C TYR A 127 1.81 3.40 4.22
N ASP A 128 2.82 3.69 5.03
CA ASP A 128 3.89 2.76 5.42
C ASP A 128 3.57 2.13 6.77
N PHE A 129 3.75 0.82 6.87
CA PHE A 129 3.49 0.05 8.09
C PHE A 129 4.43 -1.14 8.21
N ALA A 130 4.54 -1.68 9.44
CA ALA A 130 5.27 -2.91 9.68
C ALA A 130 4.66 -4.06 8.86
N PRO A 131 5.45 -5.00 8.31
CA PRO A 131 4.95 -6.13 7.56
C PRO A 131 3.84 -6.88 8.28
N VAL A 132 2.74 -7.14 7.56
CA VAL A 132 1.57 -7.80 8.10
C VAL A 132 0.96 -8.75 7.07
N GLY A 133 0.49 -9.92 7.53
CA GLY A 133 -0.29 -10.85 6.73
C GLY A 133 -1.77 -10.48 6.72
N ALA A 134 -2.39 -10.46 5.54
CA ALA A 134 -3.81 -10.19 5.39
C ALA A 134 -4.42 -10.96 4.22
N THR A 135 -5.60 -11.54 4.43
CA THR A 135 -6.43 -12.11 3.37
C THR A 135 -7.45 -11.07 2.89
N PHE A 136 -7.82 -10.15 3.76
CA PHE A 136 -8.71 -9.03 3.46
C PHE A 136 -8.07 -7.70 3.86
N VAL A 137 -8.17 -6.71 3.00
CA VAL A 137 -7.77 -5.33 3.28
C VAL A 137 -8.94 -4.41 3.00
N LYS A 138 -9.34 -3.63 4.00
CA LYS A 138 -10.39 -2.62 3.87
C LYS A 138 -9.79 -1.23 3.98
N VAL A 139 -10.16 -0.39 3.05
CA VAL A 139 -9.83 1.03 3.06
C VAL A 139 -11.13 1.82 3.22
N THR A 140 -11.18 2.68 4.23
CA THR A 140 -12.27 3.66 4.41
C THR A 140 -11.73 5.03 4.07
N VAL A 141 -12.34 5.68 3.09
CA VAL A 141 -12.00 7.03 2.65
C VAL A 141 -13.09 8.00 3.10
N THR A 142 -12.69 9.09 3.74
CA THR A 142 -13.60 10.19 4.10
C THR A 142 -13.35 11.38 3.17
N ASN A 143 -14.43 12.00 2.69
CA ASN A 143 -14.34 13.15 1.81
C ASN A 143 -13.64 14.33 2.49
N ALA A 144 -13.08 15.24 1.69
CA ALA A 144 -12.46 16.46 2.18
C ALA A 144 -13.48 17.41 2.87
N ASP A 145 -13.00 18.14 3.87
CA ASP A 145 -13.79 19.18 4.56
C ASP A 145 -13.68 20.50 3.79
N THR A 146 -14.40 20.59 2.67
CA THR A 146 -14.36 21.78 1.79
C THR A 146 -15.72 21.98 1.11
N THR A 147 -15.82 23.03 0.32
CA THR A 147 -16.96 23.29 -0.55
C THR A 147 -16.57 23.14 -2.02
N THR A 148 -17.54 22.86 -2.87
CA THR A 148 -17.35 22.70 -4.30
C THR A 148 -18.41 23.46 -5.10
N PRO A 149 -18.16 23.78 -6.37
CA PRO A 149 -19.15 24.44 -7.23
C PRO A 149 -20.44 23.64 -7.40
N SER A 150 -20.37 22.31 -7.36
CA SER A 150 -21.54 21.41 -7.46
C SER A 150 -22.35 21.30 -6.16
N GLY A 151 -21.81 21.77 -5.03
CA GLY A 151 -22.39 21.54 -3.71
C GLY A 151 -22.18 20.09 -3.18
N VAL A 152 -21.51 19.21 -3.95
CA VAL A 152 -21.16 17.85 -3.56
C VAL A 152 -19.65 17.75 -3.46
N VAL A 153 -19.14 17.26 -2.32
CA VAL A 153 -17.74 16.90 -2.15
C VAL A 153 -17.63 15.39 -2.15
N CYS A 154 -16.76 14.84 -2.97
CA CYS A 154 -16.50 13.40 -3.03
C CYS A 154 -15.01 13.11 -3.17
N ALA A 155 -14.62 11.91 -2.80
CA ALA A 155 -13.29 11.35 -3.07
C ALA A 155 -13.30 10.63 -4.42
N GLY A 156 -12.13 10.59 -5.07
CA GLY A 156 -11.92 9.83 -6.29
C GLY A 156 -10.54 9.20 -6.31
N LEU A 157 -10.47 7.98 -6.84
CA LEU A 157 -9.27 7.15 -6.92
C LEU A 157 -9.06 6.68 -8.35
N THR A 158 -7.82 6.72 -8.83
CA THR A 158 -7.42 6.08 -10.08
C THR A 158 -6.80 4.70 -9.83
N GLU A 159 -6.10 4.52 -8.68
CA GLU A 159 -5.46 3.25 -8.34
C GLU A 159 -5.28 3.14 -6.83
N ILE A 160 -5.31 1.90 -6.32
CA ILE A 160 -4.83 1.52 -4.99
C ILE A 160 -3.79 0.42 -5.16
N GLU A 161 -2.54 0.70 -4.89
CA GLU A 161 -1.48 -0.29 -4.89
C GLU A 161 -1.29 -0.86 -3.48
N LEU A 162 -1.63 -2.14 -3.29
CA LEU A 162 -1.23 -2.90 -2.10
C LEU A 162 0.11 -3.55 -2.40
N LYS A 163 1.17 -3.11 -1.71
CA LYS A 163 2.55 -3.53 -1.99
C LYS A 163 2.99 -4.59 -1.01
N THR A 164 3.62 -5.63 -1.55
CA THR A 164 4.25 -6.65 -0.72
C THR A 164 5.31 -6.05 0.17
N ALA A 165 5.39 -6.56 1.39
CA ALA A 165 6.48 -6.22 2.29
C ALA A 165 7.82 -6.58 1.65
N THR A 166 8.77 -5.67 1.77
CA THR A 166 10.16 -5.93 1.42
C THR A 166 10.98 -5.95 2.69
N SER A 167 11.78 -6.97 2.88
CA SER A 167 12.74 -7.02 3.95
C SER A 167 14.11 -6.65 3.42
N LYS A 168 14.82 -5.84 4.16
CA LYS A 168 16.18 -5.44 3.86
C LYS A 168 17.07 -5.87 5.02
N PHE A 169 18.18 -6.51 4.73
CA PHE A 169 19.23 -6.69 5.73
C PHE A 169 20.51 -6.01 5.26
N VAL A 170 21.28 -5.57 6.22
CA VAL A 170 22.56 -4.91 6.01
C VAL A 170 23.57 -5.67 6.85
N THR A 171 24.65 -6.14 6.22
CA THR A 171 25.80 -6.64 6.94
C THR A 171 26.64 -5.45 7.40
N ASN A 172 26.91 -5.38 8.69
CA ASN A 172 27.87 -4.44 9.24
C ASN A 172 29.05 -5.27 9.77
N THR A 173 30.14 -5.29 9.03
CA THR A 173 31.23 -6.22 9.27
C THR A 173 32.51 -5.47 9.54
N SER A 174 33.10 -5.70 10.71
CA SER A 174 34.53 -5.49 10.93
C SER A 174 35.35 -6.70 10.43
N ALA A 175 34.70 -7.85 10.24
CA ALA A 175 35.24 -9.06 9.60
C ALA A 175 34.30 -9.50 8.46
N ALA A 176 34.82 -10.20 7.46
CA ALA A 176 34.02 -10.67 6.34
C ALA A 176 33.11 -11.83 6.71
N LEU A 177 31.94 -11.91 6.08
CA LEU A 177 31.11 -13.11 6.09
C LEU A 177 31.62 -14.09 5.04
N SER A 178 31.76 -15.36 5.44
CA SER A 178 32.04 -16.46 4.51
C SER A 178 30.79 -17.00 3.84
N SER A 179 29.64 -16.93 4.52
CA SER A 179 28.35 -17.32 3.94
C SER A 179 27.18 -16.61 4.60
N LEU A 180 26.10 -16.46 3.82
CA LEU A 180 24.81 -15.96 4.28
C LEU A 180 23.71 -16.74 3.58
N THR A 181 22.73 -17.21 4.35
CA THR A 181 21.55 -17.91 3.85
C THR A 181 20.31 -17.21 4.38
N VAL A 182 19.38 -16.91 3.49
CA VAL A 182 18.11 -16.25 3.82
C VAL A 182 16.96 -17.15 3.35
N ASN A 183 16.08 -17.52 4.27
CA ASN A 183 14.97 -18.43 4.01
C ASN A 183 15.39 -19.71 3.25
N GLY A 184 16.52 -20.29 3.64
CA GLY A 184 17.09 -21.50 3.03
C GLY A 184 17.81 -21.27 1.69
N THR A 185 17.86 -20.06 1.16
CA THR A 185 18.56 -19.73 -0.09
C THR A 185 19.89 -19.04 0.19
N LYS A 186 20.99 -19.59 -0.33
CA LYS A 186 22.33 -18.99 -0.19
C LYS A 186 22.40 -17.68 -0.99
N VAL A 187 22.86 -16.63 -0.35
CA VAL A 187 23.14 -15.33 -0.97
C VAL A 187 24.46 -15.42 -1.76
N SER A 188 24.50 -14.84 -2.96
CA SER A 188 25.70 -14.88 -3.78
C SER A 188 26.83 -14.00 -3.20
N ASP A 189 28.08 -14.38 -3.51
CA ASP A 189 29.26 -13.70 -3.00
C ASP A 189 29.30 -12.21 -3.44
N SER A 190 28.78 -11.89 -4.62
CA SER A 190 28.68 -10.51 -5.09
C SER A 190 27.72 -9.65 -4.25
N VAL A 191 26.66 -10.25 -3.73
CA VAL A 191 25.71 -9.59 -2.83
C VAL A 191 26.28 -9.44 -1.43
N LEU A 192 27.02 -10.45 -0.94
CA LEU A 192 27.76 -10.35 0.33
C LEU A 192 28.75 -9.20 0.28
N ALA A 193 29.50 -9.08 -0.80
CA ALA A 193 30.47 -7.99 -1.01
C ALA A 193 29.81 -6.60 -1.09
N ALA A 194 28.56 -6.52 -1.56
CA ALA A 194 27.79 -5.28 -1.58
C ALA A 194 27.30 -4.84 -0.19
N GLY A 195 27.34 -5.71 0.83
CA GLY A 195 26.96 -5.44 2.21
C GLY A 195 25.47 -5.18 2.45
N SER A 196 24.63 -5.32 1.43
CA SER A 196 23.17 -5.21 1.58
C SER A 196 22.41 -6.02 0.55
N TYR A 197 21.24 -6.51 0.93
CA TYR A 197 20.38 -7.32 0.09
C TYR A 197 18.92 -6.97 0.35
N ASN A 198 18.15 -6.76 -0.71
CA ASN A 198 16.71 -6.57 -0.64
C ASN A 198 16.00 -7.83 -1.11
N THR A 199 15.05 -8.32 -0.34
CA THR A 199 14.20 -9.45 -0.71
C THR A 199 12.73 -9.05 -0.66
N PRO A 200 11.89 -9.50 -1.62
CA PRO A 200 10.45 -9.26 -1.57
C PRO A 200 9.72 -10.16 -0.55
N ALA A 201 10.40 -11.15 0.00
CA ALA A 201 9.83 -12.07 0.97
C ALA A 201 10.10 -11.59 2.40
N ILE A 202 9.18 -11.92 3.33
CA ILE A 202 9.49 -11.82 4.76
C ILE A 202 10.64 -12.74 5.08
N ILE A 203 11.64 -12.22 5.81
CA ILE A 203 12.76 -13.01 6.26
C ILE A 203 12.33 -13.76 7.53
N ALA A 204 12.12 -15.06 7.42
CA ALA A 204 11.78 -15.95 8.54
C ALA A 204 13.01 -16.61 9.15
N ASP A 205 14.08 -16.84 8.36
CA ASP A 205 15.29 -17.49 8.80
C ASP A 205 16.51 -16.84 8.16
N VAL A 206 17.53 -16.52 8.98
CA VAL A 206 18.83 -16.03 8.54
C VAL A 206 19.92 -16.82 9.23
N LYS A 207 20.80 -17.43 8.45
CA LYS A 207 22.00 -18.09 8.91
C LYS A 207 23.22 -17.44 8.27
N ALA A 208 24.19 -17.09 9.09
CA ALA A 208 25.40 -16.43 8.63
C ALA A 208 26.64 -17.08 9.28
N GLU A 209 27.72 -17.17 8.54
CA GLU A 209 29.01 -17.67 9.00
C GLU A 209 30.08 -16.63 8.73
N GLY A 210 30.96 -16.39 9.69
CA GLY A 210 32.10 -15.51 9.56
C GLY A 210 33.30 -16.20 8.91
N GLU A 211 34.21 -15.41 8.35
CA GLU A 211 35.50 -15.93 7.91
C GLU A 211 36.41 -16.21 9.12
N GLY A 212 37.14 -17.30 9.05
CA GLY A 212 38.06 -17.70 10.11
C GLY A 212 37.39 -17.92 11.46
N ASN A 213 37.76 -17.15 12.47
CA ASN A 213 37.21 -17.20 13.82
C ASN A 213 36.27 -16.05 14.13
N ALA A 214 35.77 -15.33 13.12
CA ALA A 214 34.86 -14.22 13.33
C ALA A 214 33.56 -14.68 14.00
N SER A 215 33.16 -13.98 15.06
CA SER A 215 31.84 -14.18 15.67
C SER A 215 30.75 -13.55 14.81
N VAL A 216 29.59 -14.15 14.76
CA VAL A 216 28.45 -13.66 13.96
C VAL A 216 27.23 -13.51 14.85
N THR A 217 26.66 -12.32 14.85
CA THR A 217 25.41 -12.02 15.55
C THR A 217 24.36 -11.56 14.54
N VAL A 218 23.24 -12.28 14.51
CA VAL A 218 22.05 -11.86 13.74
C VAL A 218 21.11 -11.14 14.68
N LEU A 219 20.90 -9.85 14.46
CA LEU A 219 19.97 -9.05 15.26
C LEU A 219 18.53 -9.27 14.81
N PRO A 220 17.55 -9.21 15.73
CA PRO A 220 16.14 -9.21 15.38
C PRO A 220 15.80 -8.12 14.35
N ALA A 221 14.80 -8.38 13.53
CA ALA A 221 14.32 -7.41 12.56
C ALA A 221 13.81 -6.13 13.26
N HIS A 222 14.26 -4.99 12.77
CA HIS A 222 13.77 -3.68 13.17
C HIS A 222 13.59 -2.82 11.92
N ASP A 223 12.42 -2.16 11.78
CA ASP A 223 12.07 -1.35 10.59
C ASP A 223 12.27 -2.13 9.27
N ASN A 224 11.87 -3.39 9.24
CA ASN A 224 12.08 -4.31 8.10
C ASN A 224 13.56 -4.52 7.72
N VAL A 225 14.46 -4.29 8.64
CA VAL A 225 15.90 -4.51 8.46
C VAL A 225 16.39 -5.55 9.46
N ILE A 226 17.01 -6.61 8.96
CA ILE A 226 17.79 -7.55 9.76
C ILE A 226 19.27 -7.15 9.60
N ARG A 227 19.97 -7.02 10.72
CA ARG A 227 21.40 -6.72 10.73
C ARG A 227 22.18 -7.97 11.12
N VAL A 228 23.20 -8.26 10.36
CA VAL A 228 24.19 -9.28 10.66
C VAL A 228 25.49 -8.57 11.01
N ILE A 229 25.97 -8.80 12.22
CA ILE A 229 27.22 -8.19 12.73
C ILE A 229 28.26 -9.29 12.82
N THR A 230 29.44 -9.03 12.31
CA THR A 230 30.64 -9.87 12.46
C THR A 230 31.74 -9.12 13.22
N GLU A 231 32.38 -9.77 14.17
CA GLU A 231 33.46 -9.24 15.01
C GLU A 231 34.68 -10.18 15.00
#